data_85d093e1b73876a6a113d75dab041160
#
_entry.id   85d093e1b73876a6a113d75dab041160
#
_cell.length_a   1.000
_cell.length_b   1.000
_cell.length_c   1.000
_cell.angle_alpha   90.00
_cell.angle_beta   90.00
_cell.angle_gamma   90.00
#
_symmetry.space_group_name_H-M   'P 1'
#
loop_
_entity.id
_entity.type
_entity.pdbx_description
1 polymer ?
#
loop_
_entity_poly.entity_id
_entity_poly.type
_entity_poly.pdbx_seq_one_letter_code
_entity_poly.pdbx_strand_id
1 'polypeptide(L)'
;MKLVSFMADGRAGIGRVEGRNVIDLTEEVEGATDLSELLAVSCWAEKAAKAGGSTHALEDIRYLPVNASGAVKVLALGWAYQDHAAETNHAATEFPMFFSKFPQALAGHEQPLKRPDVSDKFDFEGEIAVVIGRPAHHVSEAEALDHIAGYTILM
;
A
#
# COMPACT_ATOMS: atom_id res chain seq x y z
N MET A 1 8.95 -1.26 11.26
CA MET A 1 7.59 -1.69 11.67
C MET A 1 6.86 -2.17 10.43
N LYS A 2 6.09 -3.26 10.51
CA LYS A 2 5.20 -3.73 9.44
C LYS A 2 3.76 -3.41 9.83
N LEU A 3 3.02 -2.79 8.91
CA LEU A 3 1.62 -2.44 9.09
C LEU A 3 0.74 -3.20 8.10
N VAL A 4 -0.51 -3.44 8.45
CA VAL A 4 -1.49 -4.13 7.62
C VAL A 4 -2.87 -3.52 7.79
N SER A 5 -3.55 -3.23 6.69
CA SER A 5 -4.98 -2.97 6.68
C SER A 5 -5.70 -4.31 6.61
N PHE A 6 -6.64 -4.54 7.50
CA PHE A 6 -7.27 -5.86 7.66
C PHE A 6 -8.77 -5.77 7.98
N MET A 7 -9.41 -6.91 7.89
CA MET A 7 -10.79 -7.13 8.35
C MET A 7 -10.77 -8.32 9.31
N ALA A 8 -11.25 -8.11 10.52
CA ALA A 8 -11.52 -9.16 11.50
C ALA A 8 -12.87 -8.90 12.15
N ASP A 9 -13.62 -9.96 12.47
CA ASP A 9 -14.94 -9.87 13.12
C ASP A 9 -15.93 -8.90 12.47
N GLY A 10 -15.84 -8.77 11.12
CA GLY A 10 -16.71 -7.87 10.35
C GLY A 10 -16.31 -6.39 10.42
N ARG A 11 -15.21 -6.03 11.07
CA ARG A 11 -14.70 -4.66 11.21
C ARG A 11 -13.39 -4.47 10.46
N ALA A 12 -13.27 -3.37 9.76
CA ALA A 12 -12.00 -2.94 9.17
C ALA A 12 -11.10 -2.32 10.24
N GLY A 13 -9.80 -2.53 10.13
CA GLY A 13 -8.81 -2.02 11.05
C GLY A 13 -7.44 -1.86 10.42
N ILE A 14 -6.57 -1.16 11.13
CA ILE A 14 -5.13 -1.07 10.86
C ILE A 14 -4.38 -1.74 12.01
N GLY A 15 -3.37 -2.54 11.68
CA GLY A 15 -2.61 -3.28 12.68
C GLY A 15 -1.12 -3.28 12.45
N ARG A 16 -0.39 -3.56 13.53
CA ARG A 16 1.04 -3.83 13.52
C ARG A 16 1.29 -5.33 13.54
N VAL A 17 2.07 -5.82 12.58
CA VAL A 17 2.41 -7.24 12.49
C VAL A 17 3.56 -7.57 13.44
N GLU A 18 3.34 -8.54 14.32
CA GLU A 18 4.32 -9.10 15.24
C GLU A 18 4.34 -10.63 15.14
N GLY A 19 5.39 -11.17 14.52
CA GLY A 19 5.50 -12.61 14.26
C GLY A 19 4.36 -13.10 13.36
N ARG A 20 3.50 -13.95 13.89
CA ARG A 20 2.30 -14.49 13.22
C ARG A 20 1.01 -13.80 13.65
N ASN A 21 1.11 -12.68 14.34
CA ASN A 21 -0.03 -11.95 14.87
C ASN A 21 -0.11 -10.53 14.33
N VAL A 22 -1.30 -9.98 14.38
CA VAL A 22 -1.61 -8.56 14.17
C VAL A 22 -2.07 -7.99 15.50
N ILE A 23 -1.42 -6.95 15.95
CA ILE A 23 -1.90 -6.11 17.06
C ILE A 23 -2.80 -5.05 16.44
N ASP A 24 -4.09 -5.08 16.77
CA ASP A 24 -5.06 -4.09 16.29
C ASP A 24 -4.78 -2.74 16.93
N LEU A 25 -4.56 -1.74 16.10
CA LEU A 25 -4.23 -0.38 16.52
C LEU A 25 -5.43 0.57 16.41
N THR A 26 -6.54 0.13 15.84
CA THR A 26 -7.64 0.98 15.40
C THR A 26 -8.14 1.93 16.49
N GLU A 27 -8.40 1.42 17.68
CA GLU A 27 -8.88 2.24 18.80
C GLU A 27 -7.80 3.19 19.35
N GLU A 28 -6.53 2.80 19.27
CA GLU A 28 -5.39 3.54 19.80
C GLU A 28 -4.90 4.66 18.86
N VAL A 29 -5.27 4.59 17.58
CA VAL A 29 -4.86 5.55 16.56
C VAL A 29 -6.06 6.33 15.99
N GLU A 30 -6.92 6.81 16.89
CA GLU A 30 -8.03 7.71 16.59
C GLU A 30 -9.07 7.12 15.62
N GLY A 31 -9.25 5.80 15.66
CA GLY A 31 -10.22 5.09 14.82
C GLY A 31 -9.77 4.87 13.37
N ALA A 32 -8.48 5.08 13.07
CA ALA A 32 -7.94 4.81 11.73
C ALA A 32 -8.14 3.34 11.36
N THR A 33 -8.73 3.09 10.20
CA THR A 33 -9.07 1.75 9.70
C THR A 33 -8.20 1.31 8.53
N ASP A 34 -7.39 2.21 8.00
CA ASP A 34 -6.40 1.91 6.98
C ASP A 34 -5.15 2.80 7.09
N LEU A 35 -4.19 2.57 6.22
CA LEU A 35 -2.93 3.31 6.26
C LEU A 35 -3.12 4.80 5.93
N SER A 36 -4.03 5.18 5.04
CA SER A 36 -4.25 6.59 4.71
C SER A 36 -4.75 7.39 5.91
N GLU A 37 -5.69 6.81 6.64
CA GLU A 37 -6.23 7.41 7.87
C GLU A 37 -5.17 7.45 8.97
N LEU A 38 -4.39 6.37 9.13
CA LEU A 38 -3.28 6.34 10.08
C LEU A 38 -2.24 7.44 9.79
N LEU A 39 -1.84 7.63 8.53
CA LEU A 39 -0.86 8.64 8.15
C LEU A 39 -1.33 10.07 8.40
N ALA A 40 -2.63 10.30 8.52
CA ALA A 40 -3.21 11.61 8.90
C ALA A 40 -3.14 11.87 10.42
N VAL A 41 -2.92 10.83 11.23
CA VAL A 41 -2.81 10.97 12.69
C VAL A 41 -1.47 11.61 13.06
N SER A 42 -1.50 12.62 13.91
CA SER A 42 -0.27 13.26 14.40
C SER A 42 0.61 12.26 15.17
N CYS A 43 1.92 12.24 14.87
CA CYS A 43 2.89 11.31 15.47
C CYS A 43 2.51 9.83 15.28
N TRP A 44 1.86 9.50 14.16
CA TRP A 44 1.33 8.19 13.87
C TRP A 44 2.33 7.05 14.08
N ALA A 45 3.58 7.24 13.67
CA ALA A 45 4.61 6.21 13.76
C ALA A 45 4.96 5.85 15.21
N GLU A 46 5.02 6.86 16.08
CA GLU A 46 5.27 6.67 17.51
C GLU A 46 4.05 6.03 18.20
N LYS A 47 2.84 6.50 17.88
CA LYS A 47 1.59 5.91 18.38
C LYS A 47 1.48 4.45 17.95
N ALA A 48 1.64 4.15 16.67
CA ALA A 48 1.58 2.80 16.14
C ALA A 48 2.65 1.86 16.71
N ALA A 49 3.84 2.38 17.03
CA ALA A 49 4.90 1.58 17.63
C ALA A 49 4.64 1.22 19.10
N LYS A 50 3.98 2.11 19.84
CA LYS A 50 3.72 1.95 21.30
C LYS A 50 2.36 1.37 21.61
N ALA A 51 1.39 1.53 20.71
CA ALA A 51 0.03 1.08 20.93
C ALA A 51 -0.02 -0.43 21.17
N GLY A 52 -0.82 -0.80 22.16
CA GLY A 52 -1.31 -2.16 22.38
C GLY A 52 -2.76 -2.23 21.94
N GLY A 53 -3.24 -3.43 21.64
CA GLY A 53 -4.63 -3.64 21.25
C GLY A 53 -4.98 -5.11 21.24
N SER A 54 -6.16 -5.46 20.79
CA SER A 54 -6.53 -6.85 20.59
C SER A 54 -5.58 -7.51 19.59
N THR A 55 -5.43 -8.82 19.72
CA THR A 55 -4.50 -9.60 18.90
C THR A 55 -5.29 -10.58 18.06
N HIS A 56 -5.02 -10.59 16.76
CA HIS A 56 -5.57 -11.53 15.80
C HIS A 56 -4.44 -12.35 15.17
N ALA A 57 -4.64 -13.64 14.91
CA ALA A 57 -3.68 -14.39 14.11
C ALA A 57 -3.74 -13.92 12.64
N LEU A 58 -2.60 -13.92 11.94
CA LEU A 58 -2.55 -13.55 10.52
C LEU A 58 -3.45 -14.43 9.64
N GLU A 59 -3.68 -15.67 10.05
CA GLU A 59 -4.55 -16.62 9.35
C GLU A 59 -6.04 -16.39 9.57
N ASP A 60 -6.43 -15.60 10.58
CA ASP A 60 -7.82 -15.32 10.94
C ASP A 60 -8.30 -13.97 10.40
N ILE A 61 -7.42 -13.18 9.79
CA ILE A 61 -7.78 -11.91 9.19
C ILE A 61 -8.00 -12.04 7.69
N ARG A 62 -8.78 -11.13 7.13
CA ARG A 62 -8.80 -10.89 5.69
C ARG A 62 -8.00 -9.62 5.39
N TYR A 63 -6.97 -9.76 4.56
CA TYR A 63 -6.18 -8.60 4.13
C TYR A 63 -7.02 -7.63 3.30
N LEU A 64 -6.91 -6.37 3.61
CA LEU A 64 -7.45 -5.28 2.81
C LEU A 64 -6.33 -4.65 1.96
N PRO A 65 -6.65 -3.93 0.90
CA PRO A 65 -5.67 -3.08 0.23
C PRO A 65 -4.98 -2.17 1.25
N VAL A 66 -3.72 -1.84 1.01
CA VAL A 66 -2.93 -0.98 1.91
C VAL A 66 -3.70 0.30 2.26
N ASN A 67 -4.37 0.89 1.27
CA ASN A 67 -5.24 2.05 1.41
C ASN A 67 -6.66 1.65 1.02
N ALA A 68 -7.45 1.19 1.96
CA ALA A 68 -8.78 0.64 1.72
C ALA A 68 -9.88 1.71 1.61
N SER A 69 -9.67 2.91 2.14
CA SER A 69 -10.66 4.00 2.16
C SER A 69 -11.02 4.56 0.77
N GLY A 70 -10.23 4.25 -0.25
CA GLY A 70 -10.46 4.72 -1.62
C GLY A 70 -10.13 6.20 -1.87
N ALA A 71 -9.77 6.96 -0.85
CA ALA A 71 -9.40 8.37 -0.94
C ALA A 71 -7.92 8.59 -1.29
N VAL A 72 -7.36 7.76 -2.16
CA VAL A 72 -5.93 7.78 -2.48
C VAL A 72 -5.69 7.96 -3.97
N LYS A 73 -4.50 8.47 -4.29
CA LYS A 73 -3.97 8.50 -5.65
C LYS A 73 -2.99 7.34 -5.80
N VAL A 74 -3.21 6.51 -6.79
CA VAL A 74 -2.29 5.44 -7.17
C VAL A 74 -1.70 5.79 -8.54
N LEU A 75 -0.41 6.03 -8.55
CA LEU A 75 0.35 6.35 -9.76
C LEU A 75 1.32 5.21 -10.04
N ALA A 76 1.27 4.68 -11.23
CA ALA A 76 2.23 3.69 -11.72
C ALA A 76 3.24 4.35 -12.64
N LEU A 77 4.46 3.83 -12.63
CA LEU A 77 5.57 4.30 -13.44
C LEU A 77 5.82 3.29 -14.58
N GLY A 78 5.58 3.71 -15.79
CA GLY A 78 5.82 2.88 -16.98
C GLY A 78 7.32 2.67 -17.21
N TRP A 79 7.70 1.43 -17.55
CA TRP A 79 9.06 1.01 -17.86
C TRP A 79 10.12 1.46 -16.85
N ALA A 80 9.78 1.40 -15.57
CA ALA A 80 10.67 1.78 -14.48
C ALA A 80 11.89 0.86 -14.37
N TYR A 81 11.76 -0.40 -14.79
CA TYR A 81 12.81 -1.40 -14.73
C TYR A 81 13.48 -1.54 -16.10
N GLN A 82 14.82 -1.43 -16.12
CA GLN A 82 15.60 -1.46 -17.37
C GLN A 82 15.43 -2.76 -18.16
N ASP A 83 15.38 -3.89 -17.45
CA ASP A 83 15.22 -5.19 -18.07
C ASP A 83 13.86 -5.31 -18.77
N HIS A 84 12.80 -4.84 -18.12
CA HIS A 84 11.45 -4.80 -18.70
C HIS A 84 11.37 -3.88 -19.93
N ALA A 85 12.01 -2.73 -19.89
CA ALA A 85 12.10 -1.82 -21.06
C ALA A 85 12.83 -2.49 -22.23
N ALA A 86 13.91 -3.23 -21.96
CA ALA A 86 14.67 -3.95 -22.98
C ALA A 86 13.87 -5.11 -23.61
N GLU A 87 13.15 -5.90 -22.82
CA GLU A 87 12.30 -7.00 -23.28
C GLU A 87 11.18 -6.52 -24.21
N THR A 88 10.65 -5.33 -23.94
CA THR A 88 9.57 -4.73 -24.75
C THR A 88 10.06 -3.84 -25.87
N ASN A 89 11.39 -3.78 -26.13
CA ASN A 89 12.04 -2.91 -27.14
C ASN A 89 11.70 -1.42 -26.97
N HIS A 90 11.51 -0.97 -25.75
CA HIS A 90 11.30 0.43 -25.43
C HIS A 90 12.64 1.10 -25.10
N ALA A 91 12.93 2.21 -25.76
CA ALA A 91 14.07 3.04 -25.40
C ALA A 91 13.80 3.73 -24.06
N ALA A 92 14.85 3.94 -23.26
CA ALA A 92 14.76 4.74 -22.06
C ALA A 92 14.18 6.13 -22.39
N THR A 93 13.14 6.53 -21.69
CA THR A 93 12.52 7.84 -21.86
C THR A 93 13.31 8.90 -21.12
N GLU A 94 13.42 10.10 -21.67
CA GLU A 94 14.06 11.25 -21.00
C GLU A 94 13.34 11.64 -19.72
N PHE A 95 12.01 11.47 -19.71
CA PHE A 95 11.16 11.77 -18.55
C PHE A 95 10.38 10.52 -18.12
N PRO A 96 10.11 10.36 -16.81
CA PRO A 96 9.31 9.26 -16.33
C PRO A 96 7.87 9.33 -16.86
N MET A 97 7.34 8.19 -17.29
CA MET A 97 5.95 8.07 -17.72
C MET A 97 5.08 7.62 -16.56
N PHE A 98 4.16 8.46 -16.15
CA PHE A 98 3.18 8.14 -15.11
C PHE A 98 1.80 7.87 -15.67
N PHE A 99 1.11 6.90 -15.10
CA PHE A 99 -0.31 6.67 -15.34
C PHE A 99 -1.03 6.36 -14.03
N SER A 100 -2.32 6.64 -13.98
CA SER A 100 -3.13 6.42 -12.78
C SER A 100 -3.75 5.03 -12.78
N LYS A 101 -3.78 4.41 -11.61
CA LYS A 101 -4.64 3.26 -11.31
C LYS A 101 -5.77 3.72 -10.39
N PHE A 102 -6.97 3.23 -10.63
CA PHE A 102 -8.10 3.54 -9.77
C PHE A 102 -7.99 2.75 -8.46
N PRO A 103 -8.27 3.36 -7.30
CA PRO A 103 -8.24 2.65 -6.02
C PRO A 103 -9.10 1.39 -5.98
N GLN A 104 -10.20 1.38 -6.75
CA GLN A 104 -11.10 0.22 -6.88
C GLN A 104 -10.46 -0.99 -7.58
N ALA A 105 -9.32 -0.80 -8.25
CA ALA A 105 -8.55 -1.89 -8.85
C ALA A 105 -7.57 -2.55 -7.87
N LEU A 106 -7.47 -2.04 -6.64
CA LEU A 106 -6.61 -2.62 -5.61
C LEU A 106 -7.31 -3.80 -4.92
N ALA A 107 -6.59 -4.88 -4.74
CA ALA A 107 -7.02 -6.02 -3.94
C ALA A 107 -6.07 -6.21 -2.74
N GLY A 108 -6.56 -6.79 -1.66
CA GLY A 108 -5.73 -7.18 -0.53
C GLY A 108 -4.90 -8.43 -0.84
N HIS A 109 -3.86 -8.68 -0.06
CA HIS A 109 -3.06 -9.89 -0.13
C HIS A 109 -3.96 -11.15 -0.06
N GLU A 110 -3.63 -12.19 -0.84
CA GLU A 110 -4.38 -13.45 -0.93
C GLU A 110 -5.83 -13.34 -1.42
N GLN A 111 -6.27 -12.17 -1.90
CA GLN A 111 -7.58 -12.07 -2.51
C GLN A 111 -7.55 -12.53 -3.97
N PRO A 112 -8.57 -13.31 -4.41
CA PRO A 112 -8.62 -13.79 -5.77
C PRO A 112 -8.83 -12.63 -6.76
N LEU A 113 -8.04 -12.61 -7.82
CA LEU A 113 -8.24 -11.74 -8.96
C LEU A 113 -9.04 -12.47 -10.02
N LYS A 114 -10.10 -11.85 -10.52
CA LYS A 114 -10.94 -12.42 -11.56
C LYS A 114 -10.46 -11.95 -12.94
N ARG A 115 -9.99 -12.89 -13.76
CA ARG A 115 -9.71 -12.61 -15.17
C ARG A 115 -11.04 -12.26 -15.88
N PRO A 116 -11.11 -11.17 -16.64
CA PRO A 116 -12.30 -10.84 -17.43
C PRO A 116 -12.45 -11.83 -18.61
N ASP A 117 -13.69 -12.19 -18.93
CA ASP A 117 -13.98 -13.16 -20.00
C ASP A 117 -13.63 -12.65 -21.40
N VAL A 118 -13.45 -11.34 -21.54
CA VAL A 118 -13.14 -10.68 -22.82
C VAL A 118 -11.66 -10.75 -23.21
N SER A 119 -10.79 -11.28 -22.34
CA SER A 119 -9.35 -11.36 -22.60
C SER A 119 -8.75 -12.63 -22.04
N ASP A 120 -7.92 -13.30 -22.86
CA ASP A 120 -7.05 -14.42 -22.42
C ASP A 120 -5.67 -13.94 -21.96
N LYS A 121 -5.36 -12.66 -22.15
CA LYS A 121 -4.10 -12.03 -21.76
C LYS A 121 -4.23 -11.50 -20.32
N PHE A 122 -3.99 -12.37 -19.36
CA PHE A 122 -3.95 -12.04 -17.95
C PHE A 122 -2.56 -12.30 -17.42
N ASP A 123 -1.87 -11.24 -17.04
CA ASP A 123 -0.48 -11.28 -16.62
C ASP A 123 -0.30 -10.53 -15.30
N PHE A 124 0.87 -10.59 -14.73
CA PHE A 124 1.22 -9.91 -13.49
C PHE A 124 2.54 -9.16 -13.66
N GLU A 125 2.69 -8.10 -12.89
CA GLU A 125 3.92 -7.32 -12.81
C GLU A 125 4.27 -7.11 -11.33
N GLY A 126 5.45 -7.57 -10.91
CA GLY A 126 5.93 -7.38 -9.54
C GLY A 126 6.56 -6.00 -9.38
N GLU A 127 5.97 -5.15 -8.54
CA GLU A 127 6.36 -3.77 -8.36
C GLU A 127 6.69 -3.43 -6.91
N ILE A 128 7.69 -2.56 -6.71
CA ILE A 128 7.91 -1.91 -5.43
C ILE A 128 7.04 -0.65 -5.38
N ALA A 129 6.04 -0.66 -4.53
CA ALA A 129 5.21 0.51 -4.31
C ALA A 129 5.76 1.37 -3.17
N VAL A 130 5.86 2.66 -3.43
CA VAL A 130 6.28 3.69 -2.47
C VAL A 130 5.04 4.35 -1.89
N VAL A 131 4.92 4.38 -0.58
CA VAL A 131 3.82 5.05 0.12
C VAL A 131 4.28 6.44 0.57
N ILE A 132 3.66 7.48 0.01
CA ILE A 132 3.90 8.86 0.40
C ILE A 132 3.17 9.14 1.71
N GLY A 133 3.89 9.57 2.74
CA GLY A 133 3.36 9.79 4.10
C GLY A 133 3.24 11.25 4.52
N ARG A 134 3.72 12.17 3.68
CA ARG A 134 3.61 13.62 3.92
C ARG A 134 3.30 14.33 2.61
N PRO A 135 2.56 15.44 2.63
CA PRO A 135 2.38 16.26 1.44
C PRO A 135 3.73 16.66 0.82
N ALA A 136 3.87 16.47 -0.50
CA ALA A 136 5.06 16.81 -1.26
C ALA A 136 4.65 17.68 -2.45
N HIS A 137 5.22 18.87 -2.55
CA HIS A 137 5.00 19.80 -3.65
C HIS A 137 6.28 20.60 -3.90
N HIS A 138 6.87 20.45 -5.08
CA HIS A 138 8.14 21.10 -5.44
C HIS A 138 9.28 20.84 -4.44
N VAL A 139 9.33 19.62 -3.88
CA VAL A 139 10.41 19.20 -2.98
C VAL A 139 11.69 18.92 -3.77
N SER A 140 12.84 19.19 -3.18
CA SER A 140 14.12 18.86 -3.80
C SER A 140 14.36 17.33 -3.78
N GLU A 141 15.23 16.84 -4.65
CA GLU A 141 15.64 15.43 -4.68
C GLU A 141 16.22 15.00 -3.32
N ALA A 142 17.00 15.86 -2.67
CA ALA A 142 17.60 15.59 -1.37
C ALA A 142 16.57 15.39 -0.25
N GLU A 143 15.42 16.04 -0.35
CA GLU A 143 14.32 15.98 0.64
C GLU A 143 13.26 14.95 0.29
N ALA A 144 13.26 14.41 -0.94
CA ALA A 144 12.19 13.54 -1.43
C ALA A 144 11.96 12.31 -0.54
N LEU A 145 13.02 11.70 -0.02
CA LEU A 145 12.93 10.52 0.84
C LEU A 145 12.26 10.79 2.19
N ASP A 146 12.30 12.02 2.68
CA ASP A 146 11.65 12.40 3.95
C ASP A 146 10.12 12.39 3.87
N HIS A 147 9.58 12.32 2.65
CA HIS A 147 8.14 12.25 2.39
C HIS A 147 7.62 10.80 2.31
N ILE A 148 8.48 9.81 2.36
CA ILE A 148 8.12 8.40 2.26
C ILE A 148 7.74 7.86 3.64
N ALA A 149 6.55 7.27 3.76
CA ALA A 149 6.13 6.55 4.95
C ALA A 149 6.64 5.10 4.98
N GLY A 150 6.79 4.49 3.83
CA GLY A 150 7.24 3.11 3.70
C GLY A 150 7.08 2.54 2.30
N TYR A 151 7.24 1.24 2.21
CA TYR A 151 7.23 0.48 0.96
C TYR A 151 6.34 -0.76 1.11
N THR A 152 5.76 -1.18 0.00
CA THR A 152 5.06 -2.46 -0.11
C THR A 152 5.34 -3.08 -1.48
N ILE A 153 4.89 -4.31 -1.66
CA ILE A 153 4.91 -5.00 -2.96
C ILE A 153 3.51 -4.93 -3.54
N LEU A 154 3.44 -4.58 -4.81
CA LEU A 154 2.22 -4.64 -5.62
C LEU A 154 2.44 -5.62 -6.77
N MET A 155 1.40 -6.37 -7.10
CA MET A 155 1.38 -7.28 -8.24
C MET A 155 0.15 -7.01 -9.10
#